data_82dcebee113b217a5e4b5297c53c965a
#
_entry.id   82dcebee113b217a5e4b5297c53c965a
#
_cell.length_a   1.000
_cell.length_b   1.000
_cell.length_c   1.000
_cell.angle_alpha   90.00
_cell.angle_beta   90.00
_cell.angle_gamma   90.00
#
_symmetry.space_group_name_H-M   'P 1'
#
loop_
_entity.id
_entity.type
_entity.pdbx_description
1 polymer ?
#
loop_
_entity_poly.entity_id
_entity_poly.type
_entity_poly.pdbx_seq_one_letter_code
_entity_poly.pdbx_strand_id
1 'polypeptide(L)' 'MSYVAPAINEKFESLSIDLKNAILDRNVDLYTIHDLIRVLNDIVEEADKEVSHI' A
#
# COMPACT_ATOMS: atom_id res chain seq x y z
N MET A 1 -11.30 8.54 -2.52
CA MET A 1 -11.35 7.39 -3.42
C MET A 1 -9.94 7.04 -3.88
N SER A 2 -9.60 5.76 -3.83
CA SER A 2 -8.23 5.35 -4.20
C SER A 2 -8.02 5.37 -5.70
N TYR A 3 -6.83 5.75 -6.11
CA TYR A 3 -6.45 5.80 -7.51
C TYR A 3 -5.07 5.17 -7.70
N VAL A 4 -4.93 4.36 -8.73
CA VAL A 4 -3.64 3.75 -9.08
C VAL A 4 -3.33 4.13 -10.53
N ALA A 5 -2.26 4.88 -10.74
CA ALA A 5 -1.88 5.33 -12.07
C ALA A 5 -1.50 4.14 -12.96
N PRO A 6 -1.80 4.22 -14.27
CA PRO A 6 -1.43 3.13 -15.18
C PRO A 6 0.06 2.78 -15.15
N ALA A 7 0.92 3.77 -14.91
CA ALA A 7 2.36 3.55 -14.91
C ALA A 7 2.81 2.57 -13.81
N ILE A 8 2.07 2.47 -12.72
CA ILE A 8 2.43 1.57 -11.62
C ILE A 8 1.42 0.46 -11.39
N ASN A 9 0.40 0.39 -12.24
CA ASN A 9 -0.66 -0.58 -12.06
C ASN A 9 -0.13 -2.02 -12.08
N GLU A 10 0.84 -2.30 -12.91
CA GLU A 10 1.43 -3.63 -12.99
C GLU A 10 2.09 -4.02 -11.66
N LYS A 11 2.82 -3.09 -11.07
CA LYS A 11 3.44 -3.33 -9.76
C LYS A 11 2.41 -3.52 -8.67
N PHE A 12 1.36 -2.70 -8.70
CA PHE A 12 0.27 -2.81 -7.74
C PHE A 12 -0.40 -4.18 -7.84
N GLU A 13 -0.68 -4.64 -9.06
CA GLU A 13 -1.35 -5.92 -9.27
C GLU A 13 -0.48 -7.11 -8.86
N SER A 14 0.83 -6.93 -8.78
CA SER A 14 1.72 -8.01 -8.36
C SER A 14 1.71 -8.23 -6.84
N LEU A 15 1.09 -7.33 -6.10
CA LEU A 15 1.01 -7.45 -4.65
C LEU A 15 -0.01 -8.51 -4.24
N SER A 16 0.13 -9.03 -3.01
CA SER A 16 -0.86 -9.95 -2.48
C SER A 16 -2.21 -9.25 -2.34
N ILE A 17 -3.29 -10.03 -2.34
CA ILE A 17 -4.63 -9.46 -2.24
C ILE A 17 -4.82 -8.72 -0.92
N ASP A 18 -4.20 -9.20 0.15
CA ASP A 18 -4.29 -8.52 1.46
C ASP A 18 -3.65 -7.14 1.41
N LEU A 19 -2.49 -7.02 0.76
CA LEU A 19 -1.83 -5.73 0.62
C LEU A 19 -2.63 -4.79 -0.27
N LYS A 20 -3.18 -5.30 -1.37
CA LYS A 20 -4.01 -4.47 -2.25
C LYS A 20 -5.22 -3.93 -1.51
N ASN A 21 -5.88 -4.77 -0.73
CA ASN A 21 -7.04 -4.33 0.06
C ASN A 21 -6.65 -3.30 1.10
N ALA A 22 -5.53 -3.48 1.77
CA ALA A 22 -5.05 -2.53 2.77
C ALA A 22 -4.78 -1.17 2.14
N ILE A 23 -4.22 -1.15 0.94
CA ILE A 23 -3.96 0.09 0.22
C ILE A 23 -5.27 0.78 -0.16
N LEU A 24 -6.21 0.02 -0.69
CA LEU A 24 -7.50 0.58 -1.12
C LEU A 24 -8.30 1.13 0.06
N ASP A 25 -8.19 0.50 1.22
CA ASP A 25 -8.88 0.96 2.42
C ASP A 25 -8.35 2.30 2.92
N ARG A 26 -7.13 2.67 2.55
CA ARG A 26 -6.52 3.92 3.00
C ARG A 26 -6.96 5.14 2.21
N ASN A 27 -7.67 4.95 1.09
CA ASN A 27 -8.13 6.06 0.28
C ASN A 27 -6.97 6.93 -0.22
N VAL A 28 -5.95 6.29 -0.77
CA VAL A 28 -4.76 7.00 -1.25
C VAL A 28 -4.72 7.03 -2.77
N ASP A 29 -4.05 8.05 -3.31
CA ASP A 29 -3.82 8.16 -4.75
C ASP A 29 -2.35 7.83 -5.02
N LEU A 30 -2.13 6.86 -5.90
CA LEU A 30 -0.78 6.39 -6.23
C LEU A 30 -0.44 6.75 -7.66
N TYR A 31 0.49 7.66 -7.84
CA TYR A 31 0.92 8.12 -9.16
C TYR A 31 2.30 7.59 -9.54
N THR A 32 3.16 7.34 -8.57
CA THR A 32 4.53 6.91 -8.81
C THR A 32 4.86 5.71 -7.95
N ILE A 33 5.97 5.05 -8.30
CA ILE A 33 6.45 3.92 -7.51
C ILE A 33 6.83 4.36 -6.09
N HIS A 34 7.28 5.60 -5.93
CA HIS A 34 7.60 6.14 -4.60
C HIS A 34 6.35 6.24 -3.73
N ASP A 35 5.23 6.64 -4.32
CA ASP A 35 3.98 6.68 -3.59
C ASP A 35 3.60 5.29 -3.08
N LEU A 36 3.76 4.28 -3.93
CA LEU A 36 3.44 2.91 -3.55
C LEU A 36 4.35 2.43 -2.42
N ILE A 37 5.64 2.69 -2.52
CA ILE A 37 6.61 2.28 -1.49
C ILE A 37 6.27 2.94 -0.16
N ARG A 38 5.91 4.21 -0.19
CA ARG A 38 5.56 4.95 1.03
C ARG A 38 4.36 4.31 1.73
N VAL A 39 3.33 3.97 0.97
CA VAL A 39 2.14 3.37 1.55
C VAL A 39 2.44 1.99 2.11
N LEU A 40 3.25 1.20 1.41
CA LEU A 40 3.65 -0.12 1.89
C LEU A 40 4.43 -0.01 3.18
N ASN A 41 5.33 0.97 3.29
CA ASN A 41 6.07 1.19 4.53
C ASN A 41 5.12 1.54 5.68
N ASP A 42 4.11 2.37 5.42
CA ASP A 42 3.15 2.72 6.45
C ASP A 42 2.39 1.49 6.95
N ILE A 43 2.01 0.60 6.03
CA ILE A 43 1.31 -0.61 6.39
C ILE A 43 2.19 -1.52 7.25
N VAL A 44 3.44 -1.69 6.86
CA VAL A 44 4.39 -2.53 7.59
C VAL A 44 4.67 -1.95 8.98
N GLU A 45 4.83 -0.64 9.09
CA GLU A 45 5.07 0.00 10.38
C GLU A 45 3.89 -0.18 11.32
N GLU A 46 2.68 -0.09 10.81
CA GLU A 46 1.50 -0.30 11.65
C GLU A 46 1.44 -1.75 12.15
N ALA A 47 1.77 -2.70 11.30
CA ALA A 47 1.82 -4.10 11.70
C ALA A 47 2.91 -4.34 12.75
N ASP A 48 4.07 -3.71 12.59
CA ASP A 48 5.16 -3.81 13.56
C ASP A 48 4.76 -3.28 14.92
N LYS A 49 4.05 -2.17 14.93
CA LYS A 49 3.59 -1.58 16.19
C LYS A 49 2.69 -2.54 16.94
N GLU A 50 1.81 -3.22 16.24
CA GLU A 50 0.93 -4.19 16.86
C GLU A 50 1.72 -5.37 17.40
N VAL A 51 2.69 -5.87 16.64
CA VAL A 51 3.50 -7.01 17.05
C VAL A 51 4.42 -6.65 18.21
N SER A 52 5.04 -5.47 18.16
CA SER A 52 5.99 -5.05 19.20
C SER A 52 5.31 -4.71 20.51
N HIS A 53 4.03 -4.70 20.53
CA HIS A 53 3.26 -4.38 21.71
C HIS A 53 3.25 -5.49 22.76
N ILE A 54 3.71 -6.64 22.40
CA ILE A 54 3.78 -7.79 23.30
C ILE A 54 4.84 -7.59 24.41
#